data_db45707430f698dd3e108b5e297d3eeb
#
_entry.id   db45707430f698dd3e108b5e297d3eeb
#
_cell.length_a   1.000
_cell.length_b   1.000
_cell.length_c   1.000
_cell.angle_alpha   90.00
_cell.angle_beta   90.00
_cell.angle_gamma   90.00
#
_symmetry.space_group_name_H-M   'P 1'
#
loop_
_entity.id
_entity.type
_entity.pdbx_description
1 polymer ?
#
loop_
_entity_poly.entity_id
_entity_poly.type
_entity_poly.pdbx_seq_one_letter_code
_entity_poly.pdbx_strand_id
1 'polypeptide(L)'
;MAFDVYVLFENLSMTGKYITNLYKATDAVGADLTLPSGSSTYTLPGSNEADEKEAYLLKDLIVVGTPLNVNYLEIWLNDKDSSDVVVLGVNTGSTVNRQFEKMEYIIGEGTPIKFKQK
;
A
#
# COMPACT_ATOMS: atom_id res chain seq x y z
N MET A 1 -11.26 -9.95 -13.55
CA MET A 1 -10.44 -10.96 -12.86
C MET A 1 -9.90 -10.37 -11.57
N ALA A 2 -9.99 -11.10 -10.47
CA ALA A 2 -9.47 -10.65 -9.19
C ALA A 2 -7.95 -10.78 -9.16
N PHE A 3 -7.29 -9.90 -8.43
CA PHE A 3 -5.86 -9.96 -8.22
C PHE A 3 -5.52 -9.58 -6.79
N ASP A 4 -4.30 -9.89 -6.37
CA ASP A 4 -3.85 -9.65 -5.00
C ASP A 4 -2.71 -8.65 -4.99
N VAL A 5 -2.67 -7.80 -3.97
CA VAL A 5 -1.59 -6.83 -3.78
C VAL A 5 -1.02 -7.01 -2.39
N TYR A 6 0.26 -7.37 -2.32
CA TYR A 6 1.00 -7.48 -1.06
C TYR A 6 1.80 -6.21 -0.86
N VAL A 7 1.72 -5.64 0.32
CA VAL A 7 2.39 -4.39 0.67
C VAL A 7 3.27 -4.62 1.89
N LEU A 8 4.54 -4.25 1.78
CA LEU A 8 5.49 -4.40 2.88
C LEU A 8 5.95 -3.04 3.37
N PHE A 9 5.76 -2.79 4.65
CA PHE A 9 6.28 -1.61 5.35
C PHE A 9 7.36 -2.04 6.34
N GLU A 10 8.40 -1.25 6.48
CA GLU A 10 9.43 -1.45 7.49
C GLU A 10 9.37 -0.34 8.52
N ASN A 11 9.45 -0.69 9.81
CA ASN A 11 9.53 0.30 10.87
C ASN A 11 10.88 1.03 10.80
N LEU A 12 10.85 2.36 10.73
CA LEU A 12 12.06 3.15 10.54
C LEU A 12 13.01 3.08 11.74
N SER A 13 12.46 3.03 12.96
CA SER A 13 13.27 3.01 14.18
C SER A 13 13.67 1.61 14.62
N MET A 14 13.08 0.56 14.02
CA MET A 14 13.35 -0.83 14.35
C MET A 14 13.64 -1.61 13.08
N THR A 15 14.84 -1.51 12.57
CA THR A 15 15.28 -2.19 11.36
C THR A 15 15.00 -3.69 11.45
N GLY A 16 14.38 -4.23 10.42
CA GLY A 16 14.01 -5.64 10.37
C GLY A 16 12.61 -5.93 10.90
N LYS A 17 11.93 -4.96 11.47
CA LYS A 17 10.53 -5.12 11.89
C LYS A 17 9.62 -4.68 10.76
N TYR A 18 8.85 -5.63 10.21
CA TYR A 18 8.03 -5.41 9.03
C TYR A 18 6.55 -5.60 9.33
N ILE A 19 5.72 -4.87 8.57
CA ILE A 19 4.28 -5.09 8.52
C ILE A 19 3.95 -5.45 7.08
N THR A 20 3.25 -6.56 6.88
CA THR A 20 2.81 -7.00 5.56
C THR A 20 1.30 -7.01 5.50
N ASN A 21 0.74 -6.35 4.50
CA ASN A 21 -0.70 -6.35 4.26
C ASN A 21 -1.01 -7.01 2.92
N LEU A 22 -2.11 -7.73 2.90
CA LEU A 22 -2.68 -8.30 1.68
C LEU A 22 -3.97 -7.57 1.35
N TYR A 23 -4.03 -7.00 0.16
CA TYR A 23 -5.24 -6.38 -0.36
C TYR A 23 -5.83 -7.24 -1.47
N LYS A 24 -7.13 -7.29 -1.54
CA LYS A 24 -7.88 -7.98 -2.59
C LYS A 24 -8.47 -6.98 -3.56
N ALA A 25 -8.41 -7.30 -4.83
CA ALA A 25 -8.91 -6.46 -5.91
C ALA A 25 -9.97 -7.19 -6.72
N THR A 26 -10.93 -6.42 -7.23
CA THR A 26 -12.01 -6.96 -8.05
C THR A 26 -11.87 -6.66 -9.54
N ASP A 27 -10.78 -6.00 -9.93
CA ASP A 27 -10.53 -5.59 -11.33
C ASP A 27 -11.61 -4.64 -11.87
N ALA A 28 -12.12 -3.77 -11.01
CA ALA A 28 -13.10 -2.76 -11.36
C ALA A 28 -12.49 -1.36 -11.26
N VAL A 29 -12.51 -0.62 -12.36
CA VAL A 29 -11.99 0.75 -12.41
C VAL A 29 -12.75 1.63 -11.43
N GLY A 30 -12.01 2.41 -10.63
CA GLY A 30 -12.59 3.31 -9.63
C GLY A 30 -12.82 2.68 -8.27
N ALA A 31 -12.70 1.37 -8.15
CA ALA A 31 -12.87 0.69 -6.87
C ALA A 31 -11.62 0.79 -6.00
N ASP A 32 -11.82 0.69 -4.69
CA ASP A 32 -10.73 0.58 -3.74
C ASP A 32 -10.35 -0.87 -3.55
N LEU A 33 -9.08 -1.14 -3.29
CA LEU A 33 -8.64 -2.46 -2.85
C LEU A 33 -9.07 -2.67 -1.39
N THR A 34 -9.41 -3.91 -1.05
CA THR A 34 -9.99 -4.24 0.25
C THR A 34 -9.11 -5.23 1.00
N LEU A 35 -8.85 -4.95 2.26
CA LEU A 35 -8.19 -5.89 3.16
C LEU A 35 -9.14 -7.06 3.45
N PRO A 36 -8.61 -8.24 3.81
CA PRO A 36 -9.47 -9.36 4.17
C PRO A 36 -10.41 -9.07 5.35
N SER A 37 -10.12 -8.04 6.15
CA SER A 37 -11.01 -7.59 7.21
C SER A 37 -12.24 -6.82 6.71
N GLY A 38 -12.31 -6.53 5.41
CA GLY A 38 -13.41 -5.76 4.82
C GLY A 38 -13.14 -4.26 4.72
N SER A 39 -12.04 -3.76 5.25
CA SER A 39 -11.70 -2.34 5.19
C SER A 39 -10.92 -2.02 3.92
N SER A 40 -11.17 -0.86 3.31
CA SER A 40 -10.37 -0.38 2.19
C SER A 40 -9.17 0.45 2.64
N THR A 41 -9.08 0.76 3.92
CA THR A 41 -8.02 1.61 4.46
C THR A 41 -7.28 0.88 5.57
N TYR A 42 -5.95 0.94 5.52
CA TYR A 42 -5.09 0.46 6.59
C TYR A 42 -4.44 1.66 7.27
N THR A 43 -4.57 1.75 8.58
CA THR A 43 -3.94 2.82 9.36
C THR A 43 -2.67 2.28 10.00
N LEU A 44 -1.54 2.90 9.72
CA LEU A 44 -0.27 2.49 10.31
C LEU A 44 -0.31 2.64 11.83
N PRO A 45 0.11 1.60 12.56
CA PRO A 45 0.00 1.61 14.02
C PRO A 45 0.98 2.59 14.66
N GLY A 46 0.57 3.14 15.79
CA GLY A 46 1.40 4.03 16.57
C GLY A 46 2.08 3.35 17.74
N SER A 47 2.97 4.08 18.39
CA SER A 47 3.59 3.67 19.63
C SER A 47 2.59 3.79 20.77
N ASN A 48 2.73 2.93 21.78
CA ASN A 48 2.00 3.09 23.04
C ASN A 48 2.60 4.17 23.94
N GLU A 49 3.76 4.69 23.57
CA GLU A 49 4.44 5.75 24.31
C GLU A 49 4.01 7.11 23.77
N ALA A 50 3.51 7.99 24.63
CA ALA A 50 2.94 9.26 24.21
C ALA A 50 3.95 10.19 23.51
N ASP A 51 5.22 10.10 23.89
CA ASP A 51 6.26 10.97 23.35
C ASP A 51 7.05 10.35 22.20
N GLU A 52 6.76 9.12 21.83
CA GLU A 52 7.45 8.43 20.75
C GLU A 52 6.53 8.28 19.55
N LYS A 53 6.98 8.74 18.40
CA LYS A 53 6.27 8.60 17.14
C LYS A 53 6.91 7.53 16.29
N GLU A 54 6.11 6.62 15.78
CA GLU A 54 6.57 5.62 14.85
C GLU A 54 6.54 6.17 13.43
N ALA A 55 7.51 5.76 12.63
CA ALA A 55 7.52 6.06 11.21
C ALA A 55 7.84 4.78 10.44
N TYR A 56 7.36 4.72 9.20
CA TYR A 56 7.47 3.53 8.37
C TYR A 56 8.00 3.88 7.00
N LEU A 57 8.72 2.93 6.41
CA LEU A 57 9.15 3.01 5.03
C LEU A 57 8.28 2.09 4.19
N LEU A 58 7.80 2.59 3.07
CA LEU A 58 7.18 1.73 2.07
C LEU A 58 8.32 0.99 1.36
N LYS A 59 8.35 -0.34 1.49
CA LYS A 59 9.48 -1.15 1.01
C LYS A 59 9.19 -1.88 -0.28
N ASP A 60 8.03 -2.51 -0.39
CA ASP A 60 7.76 -3.38 -1.52
C ASP A 60 6.27 -3.47 -1.80
N LEU A 61 5.95 -3.56 -3.08
CA LEU A 61 4.61 -3.85 -3.59
C LEU A 61 4.71 -5.01 -4.55
N ILE A 62 3.93 -6.05 -4.30
CA ILE A 62 3.89 -7.23 -5.16
C ILE A 62 2.45 -7.42 -5.62
N VAL A 63 2.23 -7.36 -6.92
CA VAL A 63 0.92 -7.58 -7.53
C VAL A 63 0.90 -8.96 -8.16
N VAL A 64 0.02 -9.82 -7.68
CA VAL A 64 -0.12 -11.20 -8.17
C VAL A 64 -1.42 -11.32 -8.91
N GLY A 65 -1.34 -11.76 -10.16
CA GLY A 65 -2.46 -11.80 -11.08
C GLY A 65 -2.42 -10.63 -12.03
N THR A 66 -3.00 -10.80 -13.22
CA THR A 66 -3.02 -9.74 -14.23
C THR A 66 -4.43 -9.21 -14.38
N PRO A 67 -4.70 -7.98 -13.96
CA PRO A 67 -6.02 -7.40 -14.16
C PRO A 67 -6.27 -7.15 -15.65
N LEU A 68 -7.54 -7.27 -16.06
CA LEU A 68 -7.96 -7.05 -17.45
C LEU A 68 -8.46 -5.62 -17.67
N ASN A 69 -9.10 -5.03 -16.67
CA ASN A 69 -9.73 -3.72 -16.80
C ASN A 69 -8.97 -2.60 -16.11
N VAL A 70 -8.11 -2.95 -15.16
CA VAL A 70 -7.34 -1.99 -14.38
C VAL A 70 -5.95 -1.84 -14.99
N ASN A 71 -5.55 -0.62 -15.32
CA ASN A 71 -4.25 -0.34 -15.93
C ASN A 71 -3.19 -0.01 -14.89
N TYR A 72 -3.58 0.63 -13.78
CA TYR A 72 -2.63 0.98 -12.73
C TYR A 72 -3.33 1.10 -11.38
N LEU A 73 -2.54 1.02 -10.32
CA LEU A 73 -2.96 1.29 -8.96
C LEU A 73 -2.51 2.68 -8.57
N GLU A 74 -3.38 3.41 -7.89
CA GLU A 74 -3.00 4.60 -7.15
C GLU A 74 -2.88 4.25 -5.69
N ILE A 75 -1.73 4.55 -5.10
CA ILE A 75 -1.47 4.30 -3.69
C ILE A 75 -1.57 5.64 -2.99
N TRP A 76 -2.60 5.79 -2.18
CA TRP A 76 -2.85 7.01 -1.45
C TRP A 76 -2.20 6.90 -0.08
N LEU A 77 -1.16 7.70 0.15
CA LEU A 77 -0.43 7.70 1.42
C LEU A 77 -1.13 8.55 2.49
N ASN A 78 -2.28 9.08 2.15
CA ASN A 78 -3.22 9.73 3.04
C ASN A 78 -4.59 9.66 2.36
N ASP A 79 -5.64 9.32 3.10
CA ASP A 79 -6.96 9.13 2.49
C ASP A 79 -7.71 10.44 2.21
N LYS A 80 -7.19 11.57 2.65
CA LYS A 80 -7.95 12.81 2.59
C LYS A 80 -7.70 13.64 1.35
N ASP A 81 -6.53 13.88 0.91
CA ASP A 81 -6.26 14.65 -0.28
C ASP A 81 -4.85 14.53 -0.60
N SER A 82 -4.54 13.96 -1.69
CA SER A 82 -3.20 13.69 -1.73
C SER A 82 -2.45 14.29 -2.82
N SER A 83 -1.59 15.12 -2.39
CA SER A 83 -0.39 15.36 -3.12
C SER A 83 0.55 14.14 -3.13
N ASP A 84 0.30 13.14 -2.27
CA ASP A 84 1.18 11.98 -2.11
C ASP A 84 0.55 10.71 -2.65
N VAL A 85 0.37 10.66 -3.97
CA VAL A 85 -0.12 9.48 -4.68
C VAL A 85 1.03 8.86 -5.45
N VAL A 86 1.22 7.57 -5.23
CA VAL A 86 2.17 6.76 -5.99
C VAL A 86 1.39 5.96 -7.02
N VAL A 87 1.84 5.94 -8.26
CA VAL A 87 1.18 5.22 -9.33
C VAL A 87 2.03 4.04 -9.78
N LEU A 88 1.40 2.87 -9.86
CA LEU A 88 2.06 1.64 -10.31
C LEU A 88 1.26 1.01 -11.43
N GLY A 89 1.89 0.82 -12.60
CA GLY A 89 1.27 0.08 -13.70
C GLY A 89 1.16 -1.39 -13.39
N VAL A 90 -0.02 -1.98 -13.61
CA VAL A 90 -0.27 -3.38 -13.24
C VAL A 90 -0.77 -4.24 -14.40
N ASN A 91 -1.21 -3.64 -15.50
CA ASN A 91 -1.67 -4.38 -16.66
C ASN A 91 -0.51 -4.64 -17.62
N THR A 92 0.42 -5.46 -17.20
CA THR A 92 1.66 -5.71 -17.95
C THR A 92 1.75 -7.14 -18.50
N GLY A 93 0.75 -7.99 -18.21
CA GLY A 93 0.77 -9.39 -18.61
C GLY A 93 1.62 -10.29 -17.71
N SER A 94 2.15 -9.77 -16.61
CA SER A 94 2.98 -10.53 -15.69
C SER A 94 2.84 -9.98 -14.27
N THR A 95 3.30 -10.78 -13.30
CA THR A 95 3.37 -10.32 -11.91
C THR A 95 4.29 -9.12 -11.81
N VAL A 96 3.82 -8.09 -11.11
CA VAL A 96 4.57 -6.85 -10.92
C VAL A 96 5.13 -6.82 -9.52
N ASN A 97 6.41 -6.46 -9.41
CA ASN A 97 7.07 -6.25 -8.13
C ASN A 97 7.81 -4.91 -8.21
N ARG A 98 7.49 -4.01 -7.31
CA ARG A 98 8.21 -2.74 -7.20
C ARG A 98 8.81 -2.62 -5.82
N GLN A 99 10.13 -2.54 -5.77
CA GLN A 99 10.88 -2.24 -4.56
C GLN A 99 11.14 -0.74 -4.51
N PHE A 100 10.95 -0.15 -3.33
CA PHE A 100 11.20 1.26 -3.13
C PHE A 100 12.57 1.45 -2.51
N GLU A 101 13.25 2.50 -2.94
CA GLU A 101 14.54 2.85 -2.38
C GLU A 101 14.39 3.26 -0.92
N LYS A 102 15.44 3.07 -0.15
CA LYS A 102 15.46 3.47 1.25
C LYS A 102 15.18 4.96 1.34
N MET A 103 14.25 5.35 2.22
CA MET A 103 13.85 6.73 2.48
C MET A 103 13.08 7.40 1.34
N GLU A 104 12.69 6.65 0.30
CA GLU A 104 11.87 7.22 -0.78
C GLU A 104 10.51 7.67 -0.27
N TYR A 105 9.84 6.83 0.52
CA TYR A 105 8.55 7.15 1.12
C TYR A 105 8.59 6.86 2.61
N ILE A 106 8.59 7.91 3.42
CA ILE A 106 8.53 7.83 4.87
C ILE A 106 7.13 8.24 5.30
N ILE A 107 6.46 7.36 6.03
CA ILE A 107 5.06 7.55 6.40
C ILE A 107 4.93 7.49 7.91
N GLY A 108 4.30 8.50 8.50
CA GLY A 108 4.13 8.58 9.95
C GLY A 108 3.06 7.64 10.48
N GLU A 109 3.11 7.35 11.76
CA GLU A 109 2.07 6.59 12.44
C GLU A 109 0.71 7.28 12.31
N GLY A 110 -0.35 6.49 12.34
CA GLY A 110 -1.71 7.01 12.22
C GLY A 110 -2.10 7.41 10.81
N THR A 111 -1.20 7.28 9.84
CA THR A 111 -1.51 7.63 8.46
C THR A 111 -2.34 6.53 7.82
N PRO A 112 -3.50 6.86 7.27
CA PRO A 112 -4.32 5.89 6.54
C PRO A 112 -3.75 5.66 5.14
N ILE A 113 -3.62 4.40 4.76
CA ILE A 113 -3.12 3.98 3.45
C ILE A 113 -4.25 3.30 2.69
N LYS A 114 -4.43 3.69 1.44
CA LYS A 114 -5.52 3.24 0.62
C LYS A 114 -5.04 2.99 -0.81
N PHE A 115 -5.60 1.98 -1.45
CA PHE A 115 -5.27 1.65 -2.83
C PHE A 115 -6.52 1.73 -3.69
N LYS A 116 -6.40 2.40 -4.83
CA LYS A 116 -7.49 2.50 -5.82
C LYS A 116 -7.07 1.87 -7.14
N GLN A 117 -8.05 1.30 -7.81
CA GLN A 117 -7.90 0.68 -9.13
C GLN A 117 -8.29 1.68 -10.21
N LYS A 118 -7.40 1.94 -11.15
CA LYS A 118 -7.63 2.91 -12.23
C LYS A 118 -7.54 2.34 -13.64
#